data_d9d6942239890b90927af630e756ed7d
#
_entry.id   d9d6942239890b90927af630e756ed7d
#
_cell.length_a   1.000
_cell.length_b   1.000
_cell.length_c   1.000
_cell.angle_alpha   90.00
_cell.angle_beta   90.00
_cell.angle_gamma   90.00
#
_symmetry.space_group_name_H-M   'P 1'
#
loop_
_entity.id
_entity.type
_entity.pdbx_description
1 polymer ?
#
loop_
_entity_poly.entity_id
_entity_poly.type
_entity_poly.pdbx_seq_one_letter_code
_entity_poly.pdbx_strand_id
1 'polypeptide(L)'
;MSSSKPDLVYVFLPESLGPIDRGEKYEDPIIDELERLGLGEVSGGGCSLGDPRPDGTRPIEFCGIDIDTDNTAATRAALQTLLPTLGCPKGTQLHYRAGDRPLQDEYDGTAWAIEKDRTMLHPGFGI
;
A
#
# COMPACT_ATOMS: atom_id res chain seq x y z
N MET A 1 -5.00 -14.46 -25.98
CA MET A 1 -4.97 -13.46 -25.12
C MET A 1 -4.83 -13.96 -23.72
N SER A 2 -4.13 -13.39 -23.05
CA SER A 2 -3.96 -13.81 -21.71
C SER A 2 -5.04 -13.21 -20.87
N SER A 3 -5.78 -14.01 -20.24
CA SER A 3 -6.52 -13.53 -19.15
C SER A 3 -5.53 -13.27 -18.07
N SER A 4 -4.96 -12.17 -18.10
CA SER A 4 -4.06 -11.84 -17.07
C SER A 4 -4.80 -11.60 -15.78
N LYS A 5 -4.30 -12.15 -14.72
CA LYS A 5 -4.68 -11.73 -13.41
C LYS A 5 -4.21 -10.28 -13.25
N PRO A 6 -4.99 -9.44 -12.55
CA PRO A 6 -4.48 -8.10 -12.24
C PRO A 6 -3.22 -8.19 -11.41
N ASP A 7 -2.36 -7.21 -11.59
CA ASP A 7 -1.17 -7.08 -10.76
C ASP A 7 -1.55 -6.54 -9.39
N LEU A 8 -0.74 -6.83 -8.40
CA LEU A 8 -0.97 -6.34 -7.06
C LEU A 8 0.01 -5.22 -6.74
N VAL A 9 -0.52 -4.11 -6.23
CA VAL A 9 0.28 -3.07 -5.59
C VAL A 9 -0.16 -3.00 -4.14
N TYR A 10 0.79 -3.16 -3.23
CA TYR A 10 0.52 -3.10 -1.80
C TYR A 10 1.04 -1.79 -1.25
N VAL A 11 0.17 -1.05 -0.55
CA VAL A 11 0.55 0.19 0.12
C VAL A 11 0.88 -0.13 1.56
N PHE A 12 2.14 0.05 1.95
CA PHE A 12 2.58 -0.12 3.32
C PHE A 12 2.55 1.23 4.02
N LEU A 13 1.80 1.30 5.12
CA LEU A 13 1.62 2.53 5.89
C LEU A 13 2.13 2.32 7.30
N PRO A 14 3.29 2.90 7.67
CA PRO A 14 3.82 2.76 9.03
C PRO A 14 3.10 3.70 9.99
N GLU A 15 1.79 3.52 10.09
CA GLU A 15 0.92 4.29 10.97
C GLU A 15 0.04 3.35 11.77
N SER A 16 -0.27 3.78 13.00
CA SER A 16 -1.17 3.03 13.87
C SER A 16 -2.58 3.56 13.68
N LEU A 17 -3.30 3.00 12.70
CA LEU A 17 -4.66 3.42 12.36
C LEU A 17 -5.63 2.27 12.56
N GLY A 18 -6.78 2.56 13.18
CA GLY A 18 -7.88 1.63 13.22
C GLY A 18 -8.52 1.48 11.83
N PRO A 19 -9.39 0.45 11.63
CA PRO A 19 -9.98 0.21 10.32
C PRO A 19 -10.78 1.39 9.76
N ILE A 20 -11.51 2.11 10.61
CA ILE A 20 -12.32 3.25 10.18
C ILE A 20 -11.42 4.41 9.75
N ASP A 21 -10.42 4.74 10.56
CA ASP A 21 -9.49 5.83 10.26
C ASP A 21 -8.67 5.52 9.00
N ARG A 22 -8.25 4.27 8.83
CA ARG A 22 -7.55 3.85 7.62
C ARG A 22 -8.44 4.04 6.39
N GLY A 23 -9.71 3.65 6.50
CA GLY A 23 -10.67 3.81 5.41
C GLY A 23 -10.85 5.26 5.02
N GLU A 24 -11.12 6.12 5.99
CA GLU A 24 -11.39 7.53 5.72
C GLU A 24 -10.15 8.28 5.23
N LYS A 25 -9.00 8.01 5.82
CA LYS A 25 -7.77 8.73 5.47
C LYS A 25 -7.17 8.28 4.15
N TYR A 26 -7.19 6.98 3.87
CA TYR A 26 -6.47 6.43 2.74
C TYR A 26 -7.33 5.67 1.75
N GLU A 27 -8.11 4.68 2.19
CA GLU A 27 -8.83 3.82 1.26
C GLU A 27 -9.83 4.59 0.41
N ASP A 28 -10.66 5.43 1.04
CA ASP A 28 -11.67 6.19 0.30
C ASP A 28 -11.06 7.13 -0.75
N PRO A 29 -10.06 7.96 -0.42
CA PRO A 29 -9.40 8.78 -1.44
C PRO A 29 -8.72 7.97 -2.53
N ILE A 30 -8.11 6.83 -2.18
CA ILE A 30 -7.45 5.96 -3.15
C ILE A 30 -8.50 5.37 -4.10
N ILE A 31 -9.62 4.87 -3.57
CA ILE A 31 -10.70 4.33 -4.38
C ILE A 31 -11.18 5.38 -5.37
N ASP A 32 -11.45 6.59 -4.91
CA ASP A 32 -11.94 7.67 -5.76
C ASP A 32 -10.95 7.99 -6.88
N GLU A 33 -9.67 8.06 -6.56
CA GLU A 33 -8.64 8.39 -7.55
C GLU A 33 -8.46 7.26 -8.57
N LEU A 34 -8.44 6.02 -8.12
CA LEU A 34 -8.32 4.87 -9.03
C LEU A 34 -9.51 4.78 -9.96
N GLU A 35 -10.72 5.05 -9.47
CA GLU A 35 -11.91 5.07 -10.31
C GLU A 35 -11.84 6.20 -11.33
N ARG A 36 -11.44 7.39 -10.90
CA ARG A 36 -11.32 8.54 -11.79
C ARG A 36 -10.35 8.28 -12.94
N LEU A 37 -9.28 7.55 -12.68
CA LEU A 37 -8.25 7.26 -13.66
C LEU A 37 -8.45 5.92 -14.38
N GLY A 38 -9.40 5.11 -13.94
CA GLY A 38 -9.65 3.81 -14.54
C GLY A 38 -8.49 2.83 -14.37
N LEU A 39 -7.80 2.86 -13.23
CA LEU A 39 -6.56 2.10 -13.04
C LEU A 39 -6.74 0.77 -12.32
N GLY A 40 -7.74 0.64 -11.46
CA GLY A 40 -7.89 -0.57 -10.69
C GLY A 40 -8.80 -0.38 -9.49
N GLU A 41 -8.67 -1.28 -8.51
CA GLU A 41 -9.54 -1.23 -7.34
C GLU A 41 -8.82 -1.67 -6.07
N VAL A 42 -9.28 -1.16 -4.94
CA VAL A 42 -8.83 -1.64 -3.64
C VAL A 42 -9.51 -2.97 -3.38
N SER A 43 -8.71 -4.01 -3.22
CA SER A 43 -9.21 -5.39 -3.06
C SER A 43 -9.16 -5.86 -1.60
N GLY A 44 -8.47 -5.14 -0.74
CA GLY A 44 -8.38 -5.51 0.66
C GLY A 44 -7.53 -4.55 1.45
N GLY A 45 -7.39 -4.84 2.71
CA GLY A 45 -6.54 -4.07 3.60
C GLY A 45 -6.53 -4.68 4.98
N GLY A 46 -5.62 -4.24 5.81
CA GLY A 46 -5.51 -4.74 7.16
C GLY A 46 -4.42 -4.01 7.92
N CYS A 47 -4.23 -4.42 9.15
CA CYS A 47 -3.20 -3.87 10.02
C CYS A 47 -2.48 -5.00 10.72
N SER A 48 -1.19 -4.83 10.96
CA SER A 48 -0.41 -5.78 11.73
C SER A 48 -0.48 -5.39 13.21
N LEU A 49 -0.75 -6.37 14.05
CA LEU A 49 -0.83 -6.17 15.49
C LEU A 49 0.48 -6.61 16.14
N GLY A 50 0.93 -5.80 17.08
CA GLY A 50 2.09 -6.14 17.89
C GLY A 50 1.74 -7.10 19.02
N ASP A 51 2.70 -7.32 19.93
CA ASP A 51 2.51 -8.21 21.06
C ASP A 51 1.44 -7.71 22.02
N PRO A 52 0.69 -8.60 22.68
CA PRO A 52 -0.33 -8.18 23.65
C PRO A 52 0.28 -7.37 24.79
N ARG A 53 -0.41 -6.32 25.19
CA ARG A 53 -0.07 -5.56 26.40
C ARG A 53 -0.61 -6.28 27.64
N PRO A 54 -0.16 -5.91 28.83
CA PRO A 54 -0.67 -6.55 30.07
C PRO A 54 -2.18 -6.44 30.24
N ASP A 55 -2.83 -5.43 29.64
CA ASP A 55 -4.28 -5.26 29.71
C ASP A 55 -5.04 -6.08 28.64
N GLY A 56 -4.32 -6.86 27.82
CA GLY A 56 -4.92 -7.69 26.78
C GLY A 56 -5.09 -6.98 25.44
N THR A 57 -4.84 -5.67 25.36
CA THR A 57 -4.90 -4.97 24.08
C THR A 57 -3.63 -5.19 23.29
N ARG A 58 -3.71 -5.02 21.96
CA ARG A 58 -2.56 -5.15 21.07
C ARG A 58 -2.38 -3.85 20.28
N PRO A 59 -1.15 -3.31 20.20
CA PRO A 59 -0.90 -2.13 19.41
C PRO A 59 -0.98 -2.45 17.92
N ILE A 60 -1.39 -1.46 17.12
CA ILE A 60 -1.31 -1.56 15.67
C ILE A 60 0.07 -1.06 15.26
N GLU A 61 0.87 -1.91 14.62
CA GLU A 61 2.23 -1.58 14.22
C GLU A 61 2.28 -0.87 12.89
N PHE A 62 1.49 -1.35 11.93
CA PHE A 62 1.40 -0.72 10.61
C PHE A 62 0.10 -1.17 9.96
N CYS A 63 -0.27 -0.48 8.89
CA CYS A 63 -1.44 -0.82 8.09
C CYS A 63 -1.04 -1.03 6.64
N GLY A 64 -1.90 -1.70 5.88
CA GLY A 64 -1.67 -1.96 4.48
C GLY A 64 -2.95 -1.94 3.68
N ILE A 65 -2.81 -1.65 2.39
CA ILE A 65 -3.93 -1.61 1.46
C ILE A 65 -3.52 -2.40 0.22
N ASP A 66 -4.36 -3.36 -0.18
CA ASP A 66 -4.14 -4.16 -1.38
C ASP A 66 -4.88 -3.53 -2.56
N ILE A 67 -4.18 -3.34 -3.66
CA ILE A 67 -4.75 -2.75 -4.87
C ILE A 67 -4.51 -3.70 -6.04
N ASP A 68 -5.58 -4.08 -6.73
CA ASP A 68 -5.48 -4.82 -7.98
C ASP A 68 -5.50 -3.82 -9.13
N THR A 69 -4.57 -3.96 -10.08
CA THR A 69 -4.45 -3.03 -11.19
C THR A 69 -3.98 -3.74 -12.46
N ASP A 70 -4.43 -3.23 -13.60
CA ASP A 70 -3.94 -3.67 -14.91
C ASP A 70 -2.78 -2.80 -15.40
N ASN A 71 -2.43 -1.76 -14.64
CA ASN A 71 -1.36 -0.83 -15.03
C ASN A 71 -0.59 -0.42 -13.78
N THR A 72 0.40 -1.23 -13.43
CA THR A 72 1.22 -1.01 -12.25
C THR A 72 1.93 0.35 -12.27
N ALA A 73 2.51 0.72 -13.41
CA ALA A 73 3.28 1.97 -13.52
C ALA A 73 2.39 3.18 -13.30
N ALA A 74 1.21 3.23 -13.92
CA ALA A 74 0.30 4.35 -13.76
C ALA A 74 -0.29 4.41 -12.34
N THR A 75 -0.57 3.25 -11.76
CA THR A 75 -1.08 3.17 -10.38
C THR A 75 -0.03 3.69 -9.40
N ARG A 76 1.23 3.29 -9.57
CA ARG A 76 2.32 3.79 -8.73
C ARG A 76 2.45 5.31 -8.85
N ALA A 77 2.41 5.84 -10.07
CA ALA A 77 2.51 7.28 -10.29
C ALA A 77 1.37 8.03 -9.59
N ALA A 78 0.15 7.52 -9.69
CA ALA A 78 -1.00 8.12 -9.04
C ALA A 78 -0.85 8.11 -7.52
N LEU A 79 -0.41 6.98 -6.95
CA LEU A 79 -0.22 6.86 -5.50
C LEU A 79 0.93 7.74 -5.01
N GLN A 80 2.01 7.85 -5.77
CA GLN A 80 3.13 8.71 -5.40
C GLN A 80 2.72 10.18 -5.32
N THR A 81 1.75 10.58 -6.10
CA THR A 81 1.20 11.93 -6.07
C THR A 81 0.18 12.11 -4.95
N LEU A 82 -0.71 11.12 -4.80
CA LEU A 82 -1.83 11.21 -3.87
C LEU A 82 -1.42 11.05 -2.41
N LEU A 83 -0.63 10.03 -2.09
CA LEU A 83 -0.33 9.69 -0.70
C LEU A 83 0.28 10.83 0.11
N PRO A 84 1.24 11.60 -0.43
CA PRO A 84 1.74 12.74 0.33
C PRO A 84 0.67 13.78 0.63
N THR A 85 -0.30 13.99 -0.27
CA THR A 85 -1.38 14.94 -0.02
C THR A 85 -2.31 14.47 1.08
N LEU A 86 -2.35 13.16 1.34
CA LEU A 86 -3.15 12.57 2.41
C LEU A 86 -2.39 12.56 3.73
N GLY A 87 -1.15 13.02 3.74
CA GLY A 87 -0.34 13.08 4.95
C GLY A 87 0.35 11.77 5.30
N CYS A 88 0.70 10.96 4.30
CA CYS A 88 1.41 9.71 4.60
C CYS A 88 2.77 10.01 5.24
N PRO A 89 3.20 9.19 6.22
CA PRO A 89 4.45 9.44 6.92
C PRO A 89 5.67 9.00 6.12
N LYS A 90 6.83 9.47 6.54
CA LYS A 90 8.09 8.93 6.09
C LYS A 90 8.12 7.43 6.35
N GLY A 91 8.58 6.67 5.39
CA GLY A 91 8.62 5.21 5.48
C GLY A 91 7.42 4.53 4.83
N THR A 92 6.46 5.29 4.30
CA THR A 92 5.38 4.74 3.47
C THR A 92 5.99 4.10 2.24
N GLN A 93 5.53 2.90 1.87
CA GLN A 93 6.11 2.14 0.77
C GLN A 93 5.03 1.64 -0.18
N LEU A 94 5.39 1.51 -1.45
CA LEU A 94 4.58 0.82 -2.44
C LEU A 94 5.32 -0.44 -2.83
N HIS A 95 4.70 -1.59 -2.65
CA HIS A 95 5.29 -2.88 -3.00
C HIS A 95 4.62 -3.42 -4.26
N TYR A 96 5.43 -3.85 -5.23
CA TYR A 96 4.96 -4.31 -6.52
C TYR A 96 5.98 -5.24 -7.14
N ARG A 97 5.67 -5.77 -8.31
CA ARG A 97 6.63 -6.59 -9.06
C ARG A 97 6.89 -5.99 -10.42
N ALA A 98 8.12 -6.13 -10.88
CA ALA A 98 8.51 -5.86 -12.27
C ALA A 98 9.00 -7.19 -12.84
N GLY A 99 8.14 -7.87 -13.58
CA GLY A 99 8.40 -9.26 -13.95
C GLY A 99 8.46 -10.14 -12.70
N ASP A 100 9.59 -10.81 -12.51
CA ASP A 100 9.80 -11.65 -11.33
C ASP A 100 10.46 -10.94 -10.16
N ARG A 101 10.79 -9.66 -10.33
CA ARG A 101 11.52 -8.92 -9.30
C ARG A 101 10.58 -8.22 -8.34
N PRO A 102 10.64 -8.52 -7.03
CA PRO A 102 9.89 -7.77 -6.04
C PRO A 102 10.60 -6.44 -5.76
N LEU A 103 9.90 -5.35 -5.99
CA LEU A 103 10.44 -4.00 -5.84
C LEU A 103 9.61 -3.18 -4.85
N GLN A 104 10.17 -2.08 -4.41
CA GLN A 104 9.45 -1.12 -3.58
C GLN A 104 9.82 0.31 -3.95
N ASP A 105 8.84 1.20 -3.81
CA ASP A 105 9.07 2.63 -3.80
C ASP A 105 8.93 3.08 -2.34
N GLU A 106 9.79 3.95 -1.88
CA GLU A 106 9.81 4.36 -0.47
C GLU A 106 9.79 5.87 -0.34
N TYR A 107 8.89 6.38 0.49
CA TYR A 107 8.74 7.81 0.73
C TYR A 107 9.62 8.24 1.90
N ASP A 108 10.47 9.24 1.69
CA ASP A 108 11.39 9.72 2.72
C ASP A 108 10.86 10.94 3.49
N GLY A 109 9.61 11.32 3.24
CA GLY A 109 9.01 12.51 3.82
C GLY A 109 8.99 13.69 2.86
N THR A 110 9.73 13.61 1.76
CA THR A 110 9.82 14.69 0.76
C THR A 110 9.70 14.14 -0.66
N ALA A 111 10.37 13.04 -0.95
CA ALA A 111 10.43 12.47 -2.29
C ALA A 111 10.37 10.94 -2.21
N TRP A 112 10.13 10.32 -3.36
CA TRP A 112 10.08 8.86 -3.48
C TRP A 112 11.40 8.35 -4.05
N ALA A 113 11.97 7.35 -3.37
CA ALA A 113 13.04 6.52 -3.94
C ALA A 113 12.33 5.34 -4.60
N ILE A 114 12.51 5.19 -5.91
CA ILE A 114 11.73 4.22 -6.68
C ILE A 114 12.56 3.02 -7.11
N GLU A 115 11.87 1.92 -7.40
CA GLU A 115 12.45 0.71 -7.98
C GLU A 115 13.59 0.14 -7.14
N LYS A 116 13.46 0.23 -5.82
CA LYS A 116 14.41 -0.37 -4.89
C LYS A 116 14.09 -1.86 -4.72
N ASP A 117 15.10 -2.67 -4.44
CA ASP A 117 14.87 -4.06 -4.09
C ASP A 117 14.03 -4.13 -2.81
N ARG A 118 13.07 -5.05 -2.79
CA ARG A 118 12.18 -5.16 -1.64
C ARG A 118 12.94 -5.71 -0.44
N THR A 119 12.80 -5.02 0.68
CA THR A 119 13.48 -5.39 1.93
C THR A 119 12.59 -6.13 2.90
N MET A 120 11.29 -6.23 2.60
CA MET A 120 10.30 -6.79 3.50
C MET A 120 9.46 -7.81 2.74
N LEU A 121 9.19 -8.95 3.37
CA LEU A 121 8.25 -9.95 2.85
C LEU A 121 6.92 -9.79 3.55
N HIS A 122 5.84 -9.98 2.79
CA HIS A 122 4.50 -9.92 3.34
C HIS A 122 4.05 -11.31 3.75
N PRO A 123 3.79 -11.54 5.04
CA PRO A 123 3.25 -12.83 5.45
C PRO A 123 1.92 -13.11 4.74
N GLY A 124 1.83 -14.26 4.11
CA GLY A 124 0.61 -14.69 3.45
C GLY A 124 0.41 -14.22 2.02
N PHE A 125 1.28 -13.38 1.50
CA PHE A 125 1.11 -12.87 0.13
C PHE A 125 2.02 -13.56 -0.89
N GLY A 126 3.10 -14.16 -0.49
CA GLY A 126 4.03 -14.79 -1.42
C GLY A 126 4.69 -13.82 -2.39
N ILE A 127 4.70 -12.56 -2.05
CA ILE A 127 5.26 -11.52 -2.90
C ILE A 127 6.42 -10.82 -2.24
#